data_542e4bbef96d879f026067ca2765122d
#
_entry.id   542e4bbef96d879f026067ca2765122d
#
_cell.length_a   1.000
_cell.length_b   1.000
_cell.length_c   1.000
_cell.angle_alpha   90.00
_cell.angle_beta   90.00
_cell.angle_gamma   90.00
#
_symmetry.space_group_name_H-M   'P 1'
#
loop_
_entity.id
_entity.type
_entity.pdbx_description
1 polymer ?
#
loop_
_entity_poly.entity_id
_entity_poly.type
_entity_poly.pdbx_seq_one_letter_code
_entity_poly.pdbx_strand_id
1 'polypeptide(L)'
;MSKTDLLIVESKNKVASIQKYVPEHFLVESCIGHFRELKKKNTKDGKGLGIDVANNFEPEFVISEEKLSVVKKLKALAKNKTIWIATDPDREGEAIGWHLKELLNIPKSQEKRITFSSITKKDINDAIEKPKPLDNNMAESAIARAIIDKLIGFTVSPLLHKTFNNWHLSGGRVQSVVLRLIIERETAVRDFKSTN
;
A
#
# COMPACT_ATOMS: atom_id res chain seq x y z
N MET A 1 16.91 -0.31 -29.32
CA MET A 1 17.86 -0.48 -28.19
C MET A 1 17.25 -1.39 -27.14
N SER A 2 18.02 -2.25 -26.47
CA SER A 2 17.48 -3.07 -25.39
C SER A 2 17.16 -2.17 -24.18
N LYS A 3 16.01 -2.41 -23.53
CA LYS A 3 15.61 -1.64 -22.32
C LYS A 3 16.36 -2.21 -21.12
N THR A 4 17.25 -1.40 -20.56
CA THR A 4 18.15 -1.78 -19.45
C THR A 4 17.61 -1.42 -18.07
N ASP A 5 16.61 -0.53 -18.02
CA ASP A 5 16.04 0.00 -16.80
C ASP A 5 14.54 -0.29 -16.74
N LEU A 6 14.07 -0.71 -15.57
CA LEU A 6 12.65 -0.95 -15.28
C LEU A 6 12.15 0.07 -14.26
N LEU A 7 11.26 0.95 -14.68
CA LEU A 7 10.59 1.91 -13.80
C LEU A 7 9.23 1.34 -13.39
N ILE A 8 9.06 1.11 -12.10
CA ILE A 8 7.83 0.53 -11.56
C ILE A 8 7.00 1.65 -10.91
N VAL A 9 5.80 1.86 -11.45
CA VAL A 9 4.80 2.81 -10.94
C VAL A 9 3.66 2.07 -10.23
N GLU A 10 2.89 2.80 -9.43
CA GLU A 10 1.78 2.21 -8.68
C GLU A 10 0.59 1.87 -9.57
N SER A 11 0.19 2.77 -10.46
CA SER A 11 -1.06 2.66 -11.24
C SER A 11 -0.79 2.41 -12.73
N LYS A 12 -1.60 1.53 -13.34
CA LYS A 12 -1.58 1.30 -14.80
C LYS A 12 -1.83 2.57 -15.61
N ASN A 13 -2.68 3.46 -15.11
CA ASN A 13 -3.05 4.69 -15.80
C ASN A 13 -1.86 5.65 -15.99
N LYS A 14 -0.84 5.55 -15.13
CA LYS A 14 0.38 6.37 -15.20
C LYS A 14 1.39 5.83 -16.22
N VAL A 15 1.35 4.54 -16.56
CA VAL A 15 2.36 3.87 -17.40
C VAL A 15 2.54 4.54 -18.76
N ALA A 16 1.47 4.70 -19.52
CA ALA A 16 1.54 5.24 -20.88
C ALA A 16 2.02 6.70 -20.92
N SER A 17 1.62 7.50 -19.94
CA SER A 17 2.02 8.91 -19.84
C SER A 17 3.50 9.04 -19.47
N ILE A 18 3.96 8.26 -18.47
CA ILE A 18 5.36 8.31 -18.03
C ILE A 18 6.29 7.73 -19.09
N GLN A 19 5.88 6.64 -19.78
CA GLN A 19 6.69 6.02 -20.84
C GLN A 19 7.04 7.02 -21.99
N LYS A 20 6.21 8.04 -22.23
CA LYS A 20 6.46 9.09 -23.23
C LYS A 20 7.59 10.05 -22.85
N TYR A 21 7.86 10.18 -21.54
CA TYR A 21 8.75 11.20 -21.00
C TYR A 21 10.09 10.65 -20.51
N VAL A 22 10.15 9.34 -20.19
CA VAL A 22 11.41 8.70 -19.80
C VAL A 22 12.31 8.45 -20.97
N PRO A 23 13.65 8.39 -20.77
CA PRO A 23 14.60 7.99 -21.82
C PRO A 23 14.28 6.62 -22.43
N GLU A 24 14.71 6.38 -23.68
CA GLU A 24 14.37 5.18 -24.46
C GLU A 24 14.80 3.86 -23.81
N HIS A 25 15.86 3.87 -22.99
CA HIS A 25 16.34 2.68 -22.29
C HIS A 25 15.46 2.25 -21.10
N PHE A 26 14.45 3.06 -20.72
CA PHE A 26 13.49 2.72 -19.69
C PHE A 26 12.31 1.91 -20.24
N LEU A 27 11.91 0.90 -19.50
CA LEU A 27 10.62 0.23 -19.58
C LEU A 27 9.78 0.66 -18.37
N VAL A 28 8.60 1.21 -18.60
CA VAL A 28 7.67 1.55 -17.51
C VAL A 28 6.64 0.45 -17.34
N GLU A 29 6.45 -0.03 -16.11
CA GLU A 29 5.45 -1.04 -15.78
C GLU A 29 4.76 -0.69 -14.45
N SER A 30 3.56 -1.22 -14.19
CA SER A 30 2.81 -0.99 -12.96
C SER A 30 2.76 -2.22 -12.07
N CYS A 31 2.89 -2.02 -10.75
CA CYS A 31 2.60 -3.05 -9.75
C CYS A 31 1.09 -3.17 -9.42
N ILE A 32 0.27 -2.26 -9.91
CA ILE A 32 -1.20 -2.24 -9.73
C ILE A 32 -1.56 -2.15 -8.23
N GLY A 33 -1.00 -1.16 -7.54
CA GLY A 33 -1.21 -0.93 -6.12
C GLY A 33 -0.55 -1.99 -5.23
N HIS A 34 -1.12 -2.22 -4.05
CA HIS A 34 -0.63 -3.25 -3.15
C HIS A 34 -0.79 -4.65 -3.76
N PHE A 35 0.27 -5.44 -3.71
CA PHE A 35 0.31 -6.82 -4.21
C PHE A 35 0.64 -7.83 -3.09
N ARG A 36 0.93 -7.34 -1.88
CA ARG A 36 1.10 -8.15 -0.67
C ARG A 36 0.07 -7.72 0.36
N GLU A 37 -0.41 -8.68 1.13
CA GLU A 37 -1.31 -8.45 2.25
C GLU A 37 -0.84 -9.26 3.47
N LEU A 38 -1.27 -8.85 4.67
CA LEU A 38 -1.03 -9.61 5.88
C LEU A 38 -1.73 -10.96 5.76
N LYS A 39 -0.99 -12.03 5.98
CA LYS A 39 -1.46 -13.40 5.86
C LYS A 39 -2.75 -13.61 6.64
N LYS A 40 -3.75 -14.19 5.99
CA LYS A 40 -4.99 -14.63 6.62
C LYS A 40 -4.81 -16.10 6.98
N LYS A 41 -4.68 -16.43 8.25
CA LYS A 41 -4.75 -17.82 8.71
C LYS A 41 -6.18 -18.13 9.12
N ASN A 42 -6.79 -19.13 8.50
CA ASN A 42 -8.02 -19.76 8.99
C ASN A 42 -7.67 -20.67 10.17
N THR A 43 -7.49 -20.11 11.35
CA THR A 43 -7.37 -20.92 12.57
C THR A 43 -8.67 -20.82 13.36
N LYS A 44 -9.21 -21.99 13.80
CA LYS A 44 -10.45 -22.06 14.61
C LYS A 44 -10.35 -21.28 15.93
N ASP A 45 -9.15 -20.91 16.33
CA ASP A 45 -8.78 -20.25 17.58
C ASP A 45 -8.41 -18.77 17.41
N GLY A 46 -8.62 -18.17 16.21
CA GLY A 46 -8.36 -16.74 15.96
C GLY A 46 -6.89 -16.31 16.01
N LYS A 47 -5.95 -17.24 16.26
CA LYS A 47 -4.51 -16.96 16.43
C LYS A 47 -3.74 -16.75 15.12
N GLY A 48 -4.41 -16.56 14.00
CA GLY A 48 -3.76 -16.54 12.71
C GLY A 48 -3.88 -15.20 11.96
N LEU A 49 -3.57 -14.09 12.60
CA LEU A 49 -3.70 -12.76 11.98
C LEU A 49 -2.58 -12.42 10.97
N GLY A 50 -1.57 -13.29 10.80
CA GLY A 50 -0.36 -12.94 10.07
C GLY A 50 0.45 -11.85 10.79
N ILE A 51 0.32 -11.79 12.11
CA ILE A 51 1.03 -10.86 13.00
C ILE A 51 1.51 -11.69 14.19
N ASP A 52 2.81 -11.72 14.43
CA ASP A 52 3.39 -12.37 15.60
C ASP A 52 3.41 -11.39 16.78
N VAL A 53 2.37 -11.47 17.61
CA VAL A 53 2.21 -10.59 18.78
C VAL A 53 3.31 -10.84 19.83
N ALA A 54 3.82 -12.06 19.94
CA ALA A 54 4.87 -12.42 20.89
C ALA A 54 6.25 -11.92 20.45
N ASN A 55 6.43 -11.72 19.14
CA ASN A 55 7.67 -11.23 18.54
C ASN A 55 7.46 -9.80 18.00
N ASN A 56 7.25 -8.85 18.91
CA ASN A 56 7.17 -7.42 18.61
C ASN A 56 6.22 -7.05 17.46
N PHE A 57 5.10 -7.79 17.31
CA PHE A 57 4.08 -7.60 16.27
C PHE A 57 4.59 -7.79 14.84
N GLU A 58 5.60 -8.65 14.64
CA GLU A 58 6.18 -8.87 13.33
C GLU A 58 5.14 -9.35 12.31
N PRO A 59 5.00 -8.65 11.16
CA PRO A 59 3.99 -8.98 10.16
C PRO A 59 4.45 -10.10 9.22
N GLU A 60 3.58 -11.06 8.95
CA GLU A 60 3.76 -12.06 7.89
C GLU A 60 2.98 -11.63 6.65
N PHE A 61 3.69 -11.21 5.60
CA PHE A 61 3.10 -10.81 4.33
C PHE A 61 3.09 -11.95 3.32
N VAL A 62 1.98 -12.06 2.59
CA VAL A 62 1.82 -12.98 1.46
C VAL A 62 1.43 -12.21 0.20
N ILE A 63 1.72 -12.77 -0.96
CA ILE A 63 1.26 -12.21 -2.23
C ILE A 63 -0.25 -12.53 -2.36
N SER A 64 -1.06 -11.52 -2.65
CA SER A 64 -2.49 -11.70 -2.89
C SER A 64 -2.71 -12.56 -4.15
N GLU A 65 -3.62 -13.52 -4.11
CA GLU A 65 -3.86 -14.47 -5.22
C GLU A 65 -4.13 -13.75 -6.54
N GLU A 66 -4.94 -12.70 -6.50
CA GLU A 66 -5.28 -11.85 -7.67
C GLU A 66 -4.06 -11.11 -8.27
N LYS A 67 -2.97 -10.97 -7.51
CA LYS A 67 -1.74 -10.26 -7.92
C LYS A 67 -0.62 -11.20 -8.38
N LEU A 68 -0.82 -12.52 -8.32
CA LEU A 68 0.21 -13.49 -8.72
C LEU A 68 0.72 -13.29 -10.15
N SER A 69 -0.18 -12.97 -11.09
CA SER A 69 0.20 -12.71 -12.49
C SER A 69 1.06 -11.45 -12.64
N VAL A 70 0.72 -10.38 -11.92
CA VAL A 70 1.47 -9.12 -11.89
C VAL A 70 2.86 -9.34 -11.33
N VAL A 71 2.97 -10.03 -10.20
CA VAL A 71 4.24 -10.36 -9.55
C VAL A 71 5.13 -11.21 -10.47
N LYS A 72 4.55 -12.22 -11.14
CA LYS A 72 5.26 -13.05 -12.13
C LYS A 72 5.83 -12.22 -13.28
N LYS A 73 5.01 -11.30 -13.81
CA LYS A 73 5.41 -10.36 -14.86
C LYS A 73 6.55 -9.45 -14.39
N LEU A 74 6.41 -8.83 -13.23
CA LEU A 74 7.45 -7.93 -12.69
C LEU A 74 8.77 -8.66 -12.46
N LYS A 75 8.76 -9.86 -11.86
CA LYS A 75 9.98 -10.68 -11.69
C LYS A 75 10.63 -11.05 -13.02
N ALA A 76 9.84 -11.34 -14.05
CA ALA A 76 10.37 -11.64 -15.39
C ALA A 76 11.02 -10.41 -16.03
N LEU A 77 10.36 -9.24 -15.93
CA LEU A 77 10.83 -7.98 -16.49
C LEU A 77 12.04 -7.41 -15.74
N ALA A 78 12.18 -7.68 -14.46
CA ALA A 78 13.28 -7.20 -13.62
C ALA A 78 14.62 -7.89 -13.89
N LYS A 79 14.62 -9.05 -14.55
CA LYS A 79 15.85 -9.80 -14.86
C LYS A 79 16.83 -8.95 -15.67
N ASN A 80 18.05 -8.83 -15.15
CA ASN A 80 19.16 -8.09 -15.77
C ASN A 80 18.84 -6.60 -16.04
N LYS A 81 18.01 -5.98 -15.20
CA LYS A 81 17.67 -4.56 -15.30
C LYS A 81 17.93 -3.83 -13.99
N THR A 82 18.29 -2.56 -14.13
CA THR A 82 18.25 -1.62 -13.00
C THR A 82 16.80 -1.30 -12.65
N ILE A 83 16.45 -1.45 -11.38
CA ILE A 83 15.07 -1.24 -10.91
C ILE A 83 14.94 0.16 -10.33
N TRP A 84 13.92 0.87 -10.80
CA TRP A 84 13.53 2.19 -10.32
C TRP A 84 12.12 2.11 -9.75
N ILE A 85 11.93 2.67 -8.56
CA ILE A 85 10.64 2.69 -7.85
C ILE A 85 10.07 4.10 -7.93
N ALA A 86 8.90 4.23 -8.56
CA ALA A 86 8.20 5.49 -8.80
C ALA A 86 6.73 5.42 -8.32
N THR A 87 6.53 4.87 -7.14
CA THR A 87 5.25 4.90 -6.42
C THR A 87 4.96 6.30 -5.89
N ASP A 88 3.74 6.57 -5.45
CA ASP A 88 3.32 7.90 -5.03
C ASP A 88 4.13 8.40 -3.80
N PRO A 89 4.31 9.72 -3.64
CA PRO A 89 5.14 10.30 -2.57
C PRO A 89 4.38 10.38 -1.24
N ASP A 90 3.82 9.26 -0.80
CA ASP A 90 3.12 9.13 0.48
C ASP A 90 3.52 7.84 1.21
N ARG A 91 2.98 7.62 2.40
CA ARG A 91 3.30 6.45 3.23
C ARG A 91 2.92 5.13 2.57
N GLU A 92 1.79 5.09 1.86
CA GLU A 92 1.34 3.89 1.15
C GLU A 92 2.27 3.59 -0.04
N GLY A 93 2.67 4.63 -0.79
CA GLY A 93 3.64 4.49 -1.88
C GLY A 93 5.02 4.03 -1.39
N GLU A 94 5.49 4.49 -0.22
CA GLU A 94 6.74 4.01 0.36
C GLU A 94 6.63 2.55 0.82
N ALA A 95 5.48 2.14 1.39
CA ALA A 95 5.24 0.73 1.73
C ALA A 95 5.20 -0.18 0.49
N ILE A 96 4.56 0.27 -0.59
CA ILE A 96 4.58 -0.46 -1.88
C ILE A 96 6.02 -0.56 -2.40
N GLY A 97 6.80 0.52 -2.33
CA GLY A 97 8.21 0.55 -2.68
C GLY A 97 9.04 -0.43 -1.86
N TRP A 98 8.82 -0.48 -0.56
CA TRP A 98 9.45 -1.45 0.33
C TRP A 98 9.09 -2.89 -0.05
N HIS A 99 7.82 -3.17 -0.32
CA HIS A 99 7.39 -4.48 -0.79
C HIS A 99 8.01 -4.86 -2.15
N LEU A 100 8.21 -3.91 -3.07
CA LEU A 100 8.90 -4.14 -4.34
C LEU A 100 10.38 -4.46 -4.13
N LYS A 101 11.05 -3.74 -3.23
CA LYS A 101 12.43 -4.00 -2.85
C LYS A 101 12.61 -5.43 -2.33
N GLU A 102 11.77 -5.86 -1.39
CA GLU A 102 11.79 -7.23 -0.86
C GLU A 102 11.48 -8.27 -1.96
N LEU A 103 10.45 -8.04 -2.78
CA LEU A 103 10.02 -8.95 -3.84
C LEU A 103 11.10 -9.21 -4.89
N LEU A 104 11.84 -8.16 -5.24
CA LEU A 104 12.84 -8.16 -6.32
C LEU A 104 14.28 -8.29 -5.78
N ASN A 105 14.44 -8.43 -4.46
CA ASN A 105 15.74 -8.51 -3.76
C ASN A 105 16.69 -7.36 -4.14
N ILE A 106 16.19 -6.11 -4.10
CA ILE A 106 16.98 -4.93 -4.45
C ILE A 106 17.90 -4.59 -3.26
N PRO A 107 19.23 -4.67 -3.41
CA PRO A 107 20.15 -4.32 -2.34
C PRO A 107 20.11 -2.81 -2.06
N LYS A 108 20.36 -2.41 -0.82
CA LYS A 108 20.32 -1.00 -0.38
C LYS A 108 21.20 -0.08 -1.24
N SER A 109 22.34 -0.57 -1.71
CA SER A 109 23.25 0.17 -2.59
C SER A 109 22.71 0.41 -4.01
N GLN A 110 21.67 -0.28 -4.41
CA GLN A 110 21.04 -0.18 -5.74
C GLN A 110 19.62 0.40 -5.68
N GLU A 111 19.19 0.87 -4.53
CA GLU A 111 17.89 1.54 -4.39
C GLU A 111 17.85 2.83 -5.23
N LYS A 112 16.87 2.90 -6.11
CA LYS A 112 16.59 4.08 -6.94
C LYS A 112 15.11 4.43 -6.80
N ARG A 113 14.80 5.19 -5.76
CA ARG A 113 13.48 5.75 -5.50
C ARG A 113 13.39 7.13 -6.15
N ILE A 114 12.36 7.34 -6.97
CA ILE A 114 12.05 8.66 -7.53
C ILE A 114 10.64 9.08 -7.17
N THR A 115 10.46 10.35 -6.93
CA THR A 115 9.18 10.97 -6.63
C THR A 115 8.99 12.20 -7.50
N PHE A 116 7.79 12.40 -8.01
CA PHE A 116 7.43 13.59 -8.76
C PHE A 116 5.99 13.99 -8.39
N SER A 117 5.74 15.28 -8.34
CA SER A 117 4.42 15.85 -8.00
C SER A 117 3.51 15.96 -9.21
N SER A 118 4.07 16.02 -10.41
CA SER A 118 3.31 16.06 -11.66
C SER A 118 3.95 15.19 -12.75
N ILE A 119 3.11 14.70 -13.68
CA ILE A 119 3.56 13.86 -14.81
C ILE A 119 3.92 14.80 -15.98
N THR A 120 5.00 15.55 -15.84
CA THR A 120 5.60 16.33 -16.91
C THR A 120 6.96 15.79 -17.30
N LYS A 121 7.40 16.07 -18.51
CA LYS A 121 8.73 15.64 -18.99
C LYS A 121 9.85 16.17 -18.09
N LYS A 122 9.71 17.42 -17.64
CA LYS A 122 10.69 18.07 -16.76
C LYS A 122 10.77 17.36 -15.42
N ASP A 123 9.63 17.22 -14.70
CA ASP A 123 9.63 16.69 -13.35
C ASP A 123 10.10 15.22 -13.31
N ILE A 124 9.76 14.43 -14.34
CA ILE A 124 10.19 13.04 -14.44
C ILE A 124 11.70 12.96 -14.67
N ASN A 125 12.26 13.78 -15.57
CA ASN A 125 13.70 13.76 -15.84
C ASN A 125 14.49 14.29 -14.63
N ASP A 126 14.04 15.38 -14.02
CA ASP A 126 14.64 15.91 -12.79
C ASP A 126 14.66 14.86 -11.65
N ALA A 127 13.60 14.06 -11.53
CA ALA A 127 13.52 12.98 -10.55
C ALA A 127 14.49 11.81 -10.88
N ILE A 128 14.64 11.47 -12.17
CA ILE A 128 15.58 10.42 -12.63
C ILE A 128 17.03 10.84 -12.36
N GLU A 129 17.36 12.12 -12.49
CA GLU A 129 18.71 12.64 -12.22
C GLU A 129 19.06 12.62 -10.73
N LYS A 130 18.07 12.64 -9.84
CA LYS A 130 18.25 12.74 -8.38
C LYS A 130 17.50 11.64 -7.61
N PRO A 131 17.80 10.36 -7.87
CA PRO A 131 17.17 9.28 -7.14
C PRO A 131 17.54 9.32 -5.66
N LYS A 132 16.62 8.89 -4.81
CA LYS A 132 16.78 8.80 -3.36
C LYS A 132 16.70 7.34 -2.90
N PRO A 133 17.15 7.00 -1.70
CA PRO A 133 16.77 5.73 -1.07
C PRO A 133 15.28 5.78 -0.67
N LEU A 134 14.69 4.60 -0.43
CA LEU A 134 13.36 4.48 0.17
C LEU A 134 13.35 5.07 1.59
N ASP A 135 12.27 5.74 1.93
CA ASP A 135 12.03 6.21 3.31
C ASP A 135 11.43 5.06 4.14
N ASN A 136 12.32 4.35 4.84
CA ASN A 136 11.92 3.22 5.68
C ASN A 136 10.96 3.64 6.81
N ASN A 137 11.12 4.83 7.39
CA ASN A 137 10.24 5.30 8.46
C ASN A 137 8.80 5.51 7.96
N MET A 138 8.65 6.05 6.77
CA MET A 138 7.34 6.17 6.12
C MET A 138 6.73 4.81 5.79
N ALA A 139 7.52 3.89 5.25
CA ALA A 139 7.08 2.52 4.95
C ALA A 139 6.65 1.79 6.22
N GLU A 140 7.45 1.83 7.28
CA GLU A 140 7.13 1.24 8.59
C GLU A 140 5.87 1.85 9.20
N SER A 141 5.65 3.16 9.05
CA SER A 141 4.42 3.83 9.50
C SER A 141 3.16 3.28 8.81
N ALA A 142 3.22 3.00 7.50
CA ALA A 142 2.10 2.39 6.77
C ALA A 142 1.89 0.92 7.19
N ILE A 143 2.97 0.17 7.36
CA ILE A 143 2.93 -1.22 7.84
C ILE A 143 2.32 -1.28 9.26
N ALA A 144 2.78 -0.42 10.17
CA ALA A 144 2.24 -0.34 11.53
C ALA A 144 0.74 0.00 11.53
N ARG A 145 0.31 0.91 10.66
CA ARG A 145 -1.11 1.21 10.47
C ARG A 145 -1.90 -0.03 10.03
N ALA A 146 -1.40 -0.78 9.04
CA ALA A 146 -2.06 -2.00 8.58
C ALA A 146 -2.18 -3.07 9.69
N ILE A 147 -1.14 -3.21 10.52
CA ILE A 147 -1.13 -4.10 11.69
C ILE A 147 -2.21 -3.67 12.70
N ILE A 148 -2.22 -2.39 13.08
CA ILE A 148 -3.18 -1.84 14.05
C ILE A 148 -4.62 -2.00 13.53
N ASP A 149 -4.89 -1.64 12.28
CA ASP A 149 -6.22 -1.73 11.68
C ASP A 149 -6.71 -3.19 11.67
N LYS A 150 -5.82 -4.14 11.41
CA LYS A 150 -6.14 -5.57 11.45
C LYS A 150 -6.41 -6.07 12.87
N LEU A 151 -5.57 -5.72 13.84
CA LEU A 151 -5.77 -6.10 15.25
C LEU A 151 -7.08 -5.56 15.80
N ILE A 152 -7.37 -4.28 15.57
CA ILE A 152 -8.64 -3.66 16.01
C ILE A 152 -9.84 -4.34 15.35
N GLY A 153 -9.81 -4.52 14.03
CA GLY A 153 -10.91 -5.16 13.29
C GLY A 153 -11.23 -6.56 13.79
N PHE A 154 -10.21 -7.38 14.01
CA PHE A 154 -10.36 -8.75 14.50
C PHE A 154 -10.73 -8.85 15.98
N THR A 155 -10.49 -7.81 16.78
CA THR A 155 -10.91 -7.75 18.19
C THR A 155 -12.32 -7.23 18.33
N VAL A 156 -12.65 -6.14 17.64
CA VAL A 156 -13.91 -5.42 17.80
C VAL A 156 -15.06 -6.09 17.05
N SER A 157 -14.84 -6.58 15.82
CA SER A 157 -15.93 -7.16 15.02
C SER A 157 -16.58 -8.38 15.67
N PRO A 158 -15.84 -9.37 16.23
CA PRO A 158 -16.45 -10.50 16.94
C PRO A 158 -17.25 -10.08 18.19
N LEU A 159 -16.81 -9.02 18.88
CA LEU A 159 -17.55 -8.45 20.02
C LEU A 159 -18.91 -7.91 19.57
N LEU A 160 -18.95 -7.15 18.48
CA LEU A 160 -20.20 -6.65 17.89
C LEU A 160 -21.09 -7.78 17.45
N HIS A 161 -20.56 -8.81 16.79
CA HIS A 161 -21.31 -10.00 16.37
C HIS A 161 -22.01 -10.65 17.55
N LYS A 162 -21.27 -10.86 18.66
CA LYS A 162 -21.79 -11.49 19.85
C LYS A 162 -22.84 -10.62 20.57
N THR A 163 -22.56 -9.31 20.69
CA THR A 163 -23.43 -8.39 21.42
C THR A 163 -24.76 -8.16 20.73
N PHE A 164 -24.74 -8.01 19.42
CA PHE A 164 -25.94 -7.68 18.63
C PHE A 164 -26.54 -8.87 17.88
N ASN A 165 -25.96 -10.07 18.04
CA ASN A 165 -26.37 -11.28 17.31
C ASN A 165 -26.46 -11.04 15.78
N ASN A 166 -25.53 -10.27 15.22
CA ASN A 166 -25.52 -9.89 13.81
C ASN A 166 -24.11 -9.98 13.21
N TRP A 167 -23.91 -10.97 12.34
CA TRP A 167 -22.62 -11.26 11.70
C TRP A 167 -22.23 -10.28 10.59
N HIS A 168 -23.12 -9.38 10.20
CA HIS A 168 -22.84 -8.34 9.19
C HIS A 168 -22.23 -7.08 9.79
N LEU A 169 -22.19 -6.95 11.12
CA LEU A 169 -21.55 -5.82 11.76
C LEU A 169 -20.05 -5.94 11.72
N SER A 170 -19.37 -4.83 11.54
CA SER A 170 -17.91 -4.74 11.64
C SER A 170 -17.50 -3.49 12.39
N GLY A 171 -16.38 -3.58 13.08
CA GLY A 171 -15.78 -2.46 13.79
C GLY A 171 -14.34 -2.24 13.32
N GLY A 172 -13.94 -0.99 13.23
CA GLY A 172 -12.59 -0.62 12.82
C GLY A 172 -12.29 0.82 13.19
N ARG A 173 -11.01 1.13 13.27
CA ARG A 173 -10.51 2.43 13.74
C ARG A 173 -11.12 3.62 12.98
N VAL A 174 -11.16 3.56 11.65
CA VAL A 174 -11.69 4.66 10.83
C VAL A 174 -13.21 4.66 10.83
N GLN A 175 -13.83 3.51 10.55
CA GLN A 175 -15.29 3.42 10.40
C GLN A 175 -16.03 3.76 11.70
N SER A 176 -15.50 3.41 12.88
CA SER A 176 -16.11 3.76 14.16
C SER A 176 -16.10 5.26 14.43
N VAL A 177 -15.02 5.94 14.06
CA VAL A 177 -14.92 7.40 14.18
C VAL A 177 -15.87 8.10 13.21
N VAL A 178 -15.90 7.65 11.94
CA VAL A 178 -16.81 8.23 10.92
C VAL A 178 -18.28 8.05 11.35
N LEU A 179 -18.65 6.85 11.82
CA LEU A 179 -20.00 6.60 12.33
C LEU A 179 -20.37 7.54 13.47
N ARG A 180 -19.45 7.76 14.42
CA ARG A 180 -19.65 8.71 15.52
C ARG A 180 -19.91 10.13 15.01
N LEU A 181 -19.09 10.62 14.08
CA LEU A 181 -19.26 11.96 13.50
C LEU A 181 -20.62 12.11 12.79
N ILE A 182 -21.07 11.06 12.07
CA ILE A 182 -22.38 11.05 11.42
C ILE A 182 -23.50 11.13 12.46
N ILE A 183 -23.42 10.33 13.53
CA ILE A 183 -24.42 10.32 14.60
C ILE A 183 -24.48 11.68 15.30
N GLU A 184 -23.33 12.27 15.65
CA GLU A 184 -23.25 13.58 16.29
C GLU A 184 -23.90 14.66 15.40
N ARG A 185 -23.62 14.62 14.09
CA ARG A 185 -24.21 15.57 13.13
C ARG A 185 -25.71 15.36 12.97
N GLU A 186 -26.16 14.12 12.85
CA GLU A 186 -27.59 13.79 12.73
C GLU A 186 -28.38 14.21 13.98
N THR A 187 -27.81 14.00 15.16
CA THR A 187 -28.39 14.44 16.42
C THR A 187 -28.55 15.96 16.45
N ALA A 188 -27.52 16.69 16.06
CA ALA A 188 -27.57 18.14 15.98
C ALA A 188 -28.63 18.67 15.00
N VAL A 189 -28.83 17.97 13.86
CA VAL A 189 -29.89 18.30 12.90
C VAL A 189 -31.28 18.05 13.46
N ARG A 190 -31.48 16.93 14.17
CA ARG A 190 -32.79 16.59 14.79
C ARG A 190 -33.17 17.54 15.93
N ASP A 191 -32.18 17.94 16.72
CA ASP A 191 -32.39 18.81 17.87
C ASP A 191 -32.50 20.29 17.49
N PHE A 192 -32.19 20.63 16.26
CA PHE A 192 -32.24 21.99 15.76
C PHE A 192 -33.70 22.51 15.73
N LYS A 193 -33.99 23.54 16.55
CA LYS A 193 -35.24 24.29 16.53
C LYS A 193 -35.00 25.60 15.80
N SER A 194 -35.71 25.81 14.68
CA SER A 194 -35.68 27.11 14.00
C SER A 194 -36.28 28.18 14.92
N THR A 195 -35.50 29.19 15.22
CA THR A 195 -35.96 30.42 15.89
C THR A 195 -36.39 31.39 14.79
N ASN A 196 -37.64 31.28 14.31
CA ASN A 196 -38.30 32.33 13.54
C ASN A 196 -39.06 33.25 14.48
#